data_4eb4a35d18ed4a601d671697113a91ab
#
_entry.id   4eb4a35d18ed4a601d671697113a91ab
#
_cell.length_a   1.000
_cell.length_b   1.000
_cell.length_c   1.000
_cell.angle_alpha   90.00
_cell.angle_beta   90.00
_cell.angle_gamma   90.00
#
_symmetry.space_group_name_H-M   'P 1'
#
loop_
_entity.id
_entity.type
_entity.pdbx_description
1 polymer ?
#
loop_
_entity_poly.entity_id
_entity_poly.type
_entity_poly.pdbx_seq_one_letter_code
_entity_poly.pdbx_strand_id
1 'polypeptide(L)'
;MTTPVRIGVQIQPQHSPEYSHMRDALRRAEDMGVDVAFNWDHFFPLYGDPDGAHYECWTMLGAWAEQTSRIEIGALVTCNSYRNPELLADMARTVDNISDGRLILGIGSGWKEKDYDEYGYDFGTAGSRLDDLAAALPRIRARLGKLNPAPTREIPILIGGQGEKKTLKLVAQHAHIWHGFVDPESYAHKSAVLAEHCAAVGRDPSEIQHSAGVELNGGVSRGEGVKELVAKADELHAAGITLFTVGVNGPDYDLSVAEELCRWRDSIA
;
A
#
# COMPACT_ATOMS: atom_id res chain seq x y z
N MET A 1 -5.17 -6.08 -23.08
CA MET A 1 -5.64 -4.73 -22.69
C MET A 1 -4.59 -4.17 -21.74
N THR A 2 -4.14 -2.94 -21.94
CA THR A 2 -3.18 -2.30 -21.03
C THR A 2 -3.89 -1.98 -19.71
N THR A 3 -3.28 -2.32 -18.58
CA THR A 3 -3.79 -1.94 -17.25
C THR A 3 -3.80 -0.43 -17.16
N PRO A 4 -4.93 0.21 -16.77
CA PRO A 4 -4.99 1.67 -16.68
C PRO A 4 -4.02 2.19 -15.61
N VAL A 5 -3.48 3.37 -15.85
CA VAL A 5 -2.65 4.08 -14.84
C VAL A 5 -3.54 4.54 -13.71
N ARG A 6 -3.06 4.36 -12.47
CA ARG A 6 -3.75 4.73 -11.23
C ARG A 6 -2.84 5.56 -10.34
N ILE A 7 -3.43 6.52 -9.66
CA ILE A 7 -2.72 7.38 -8.70
C ILE A 7 -3.20 7.07 -7.29
N GLY A 8 -2.24 6.84 -6.40
CA GLY A 8 -2.47 6.61 -4.99
C GLY A 8 -1.84 7.68 -4.11
N VAL A 9 -2.44 7.96 -2.97
CA VAL A 9 -1.85 8.77 -1.91
C VAL A 9 -1.65 7.91 -0.66
N GLN A 10 -0.53 8.07 0.03
CA GLN A 10 -0.33 7.52 1.37
C GLN A 10 -0.50 8.66 2.39
N ILE A 11 -1.68 8.75 2.98
CA ILE A 11 -1.99 9.71 4.05
C ILE A 11 -1.37 9.18 5.35
N GLN A 12 -0.25 9.80 5.74
CA GLN A 12 0.55 9.32 6.87
C GLN A 12 -0.14 9.65 8.20
N PRO A 13 -0.46 8.65 9.05
CA PRO A 13 -1.26 8.84 10.27
C PRO A 13 -0.46 9.42 11.43
N GLN A 14 0.50 10.30 11.17
CA GLN A 14 1.42 10.89 12.14
C GLN A 14 1.38 12.42 12.12
N HIS A 15 1.77 13.04 13.23
CA HIS A 15 1.94 14.48 13.40
C HIS A 15 0.71 15.34 13.11
N SER A 16 -0.47 14.73 13.08
CA SER A 16 -1.73 15.46 13.03
C SER A 16 -2.37 15.48 14.41
N PRO A 17 -2.61 16.64 15.00
CA PRO A 17 -3.20 16.74 16.33
C PRO A 17 -4.67 16.28 16.34
N GLU A 18 -5.35 16.31 15.19
CA GLU A 18 -6.75 15.93 15.05
C GLU A 18 -6.97 14.99 13.87
N TYR A 19 -7.79 13.97 14.08
CA TYR A 19 -8.21 13.03 13.02
C TYR A 19 -8.91 13.73 11.84
N SER A 20 -9.62 14.84 12.11
CA SER A 20 -10.30 15.64 11.09
C SER A 20 -9.40 16.04 9.93
N HIS A 21 -8.14 16.34 10.17
CA HIS A 21 -7.18 16.72 9.12
C HIS A 21 -6.96 15.59 8.12
N MET A 22 -6.82 14.35 8.59
CA MET A 22 -6.68 13.18 7.71
C MET A 22 -7.96 12.86 6.95
N ARG A 23 -9.11 12.95 7.65
CA ARG A 23 -10.42 12.79 7.00
C ARG A 23 -10.62 13.79 5.87
N ASP A 24 -10.28 15.06 6.11
CA ASP A 24 -10.48 16.12 5.12
C ASP A 24 -9.46 16.01 3.97
N ALA A 25 -8.24 15.52 4.25
CA ALA A 25 -7.27 15.16 3.21
C ALA A 25 -7.77 14.01 2.32
N LEU A 26 -8.34 12.96 2.93
CA LEU A 26 -8.93 11.83 2.23
C LEU A 26 -10.06 12.28 1.28
N ARG A 27 -10.97 13.13 1.76
CA ARG A 27 -12.06 13.67 0.94
C ARG A 27 -11.55 14.50 -0.22
N ARG A 28 -10.58 15.38 0.02
CA ARG A 28 -9.94 16.16 -1.05
C ARG A 28 -9.27 15.26 -2.08
N ALA A 29 -8.61 14.18 -1.65
CA ALA A 29 -8.02 13.20 -2.57
C ALA A 29 -9.10 12.51 -3.42
N GLU A 30 -10.21 12.10 -2.82
CA GLU A 30 -11.33 11.52 -3.54
C GLU A 30 -11.95 12.49 -4.54
N ASP A 31 -12.20 13.74 -4.15
CA ASP A 31 -12.78 14.80 -5.00
C ASP A 31 -11.88 15.14 -6.19
N MET A 32 -10.56 15.08 -6.00
CA MET A 32 -9.53 15.33 -7.00
C MET A 32 -9.40 14.20 -8.04
N GLY A 33 -9.97 13.04 -7.79
CA GLY A 33 -9.89 11.92 -8.71
C GLY A 33 -8.73 10.95 -8.43
N VAL A 34 -8.13 10.99 -7.25
CA VAL A 34 -7.19 9.95 -6.78
C VAL A 34 -7.90 8.59 -6.76
N ASP A 35 -7.19 7.55 -7.16
CA ASP A 35 -7.77 6.20 -7.31
C ASP A 35 -7.70 5.40 -6.02
N VAL A 36 -6.64 5.57 -5.22
CA VAL A 36 -6.40 4.79 -3.99
C VAL A 36 -5.85 5.68 -2.87
N ALA A 37 -6.39 5.54 -1.66
CA ALA A 37 -5.81 6.11 -0.45
C ALA A 37 -5.27 5.01 0.46
N PHE A 38 -4.02 5.15 0.85
CA PHE A 38 -3.37 4.27 1.81
C PHE A 38 -3.05 5.03 3.10
N ASN A 39 -3.03 4.30 4.22
CA ASN A 39 -2.28 4.67 5.42
C ASN A 39 -1.12 3.68 5.63
N TRP A 40 -0.52 3.66 6.83
CA TRP A 40 0.45 2.64 7.21
C TRP A 40 0.14 2.04 8.58
N ASP A 41 0.72 0.87 8.85
CA ASP A 41 0.47 0.08 10.05
C ASP A 41 1.69 0.13 10.98
N HIS A 42 1.90 1.29 11.61
CA HIS A 42 2.87 1.52 12.67
C HIS A 42 2.14 2.02 13.91
N PHE A 43 2.79 1.99 15.06
CA PHE A 43 2.25 2.49 16.32
C PHE A 43 2.85 3.82 16.72
N PHE A 44 3.97 4.20 16.11
CA PHE A 44 4.71 5.43 16.37
C PHE A 44 5.05 6.15 15.07
N PRO A 45 5.27 7.49 15.13
CA PRO A 45 5.77 8.23 13.98
C PRO A 45 7.07 7.65 13.43
N LEU A 46 7.17 7.60 12.10
CA LEU A 46 8.38 7.14 11.40
C LEU A 46 9.43 8.24 11.26
N TYR A 47 9.00 9.49 11.23
CA TYR A 47 9.84 10.68 11.07
C TYR A 47 9.46 11.74 12.09
N GLY A 48 10.32 12.72 12.30
CA GLY A 48 10.08 13.83 13.21
C GLY A 48 10.10 13.41 14.67
N ASP A 49 9.20 13.97 15.48
CA ASP A 49 9.08 13.65 16.91
C ASP A 49 8.59 12.20 17.09
N PRO A 50 9.39 11.31 17.70
CA PRO A 50 9.03 9.90 17.87
C PRO A 50 7.87 9.68 18.85
N ASP A 51 7.52 10.69 19.65
CA ASP A 51 6.42 10.66 20.61
C ASP A 51 5.25 11.55 20.16
N GLY A 52 5.28 12.01 18.89
CA GLY A 52 4.24 12.81 18.28
C GLY A 52 2.94 12.02 18.06
N ALA A 53 1.86 12.75 17.75
CA ALA A 53 0.55 12.14 17.49
C ALA A 53 0.64 11.08 16.39
N HIS A 54 -0.01 9.95 16.64
CA HIS A 54 -0.15 8.84 15.70
C HIS A 54 -1.50 8.16 15.87
N TYR A 55 -2.09 7.65 14.76
CA TYR A 55 -3.38 6.97 14.76
C TYR A 55 -3.28 5.56 14.23
N GLU A 56 -4.09 4.65 14.79
CA GLU A 56 -4.07 3.23 14.47
C GLU A 56 -4.68 2.95 13.07
N CYS A 57 -3.98 2.12 12.32
CA CYS A 57 -4.21 1.85 10.90
C CYS A 57 -5.62 1.32 10.57
N TRP A 58 -6.01 0.20 11.16
CA TRP A 58 -7.24 -0.51 10.78
C TRP A 58 -8.51 0.16 11.32
N THR A 59 -8.40 0.82 12.47
CA THR A 59 -9.48 1.67 12.99
C THR A 59 -9.76 2.83 12.03
N MET A 60 -8.70 3.44 11.48
CA MET A 60 -8.85 4.47 10.45
C MET A 60 -9.47 3.92 9.17
N LEU A 61 -9.06 2.73 8.70
CA LEU A 61 -9.62 2.13 7.48
C LEU A 61 -11.12 1.89 7.60
N GLY A 62 -11.60 1.47 8.78
CA GLY A 62 -13.04 1.36 9.04
C GLY A 62 -13.77 2.70 8.91
N ALA A 63 -13.20 3.77 9.45
CA ALA A 63 -13.74 5.12 9.31
C ALA A 63 -13.68 5.62 7.85
N TRP A 64 -12.58 5.38 7.14
CA TRP A 64 -12.41 5.76 5.75
C TRP A 64 -13.41 5.06 4.83
N ALA A 65 -13.71 3.79 5.10
CA ALA A 65 -14.70 3.02 4.36
C ALA A 65 -16.08 3.69 4.35
N GLU A 66 -16.52 4.25 5.50
CA GLU A 66 -17.80 4.95 5.66
C GLU A 66 -17.76 6.39 5.14
N GLN A 67 -16.59 7.04 5.19
CA GLN A 67 -16.43 8.46 4.86
C GLN A 67 -16.19 8.77 3.38
N THR A 68 -16.00 7.73 2.56
CA THR A 68 -15.72 7.81 1.12
C THR A 68 -16.69 6.96 0.33
N SER A 69 -16.78 7.17 -0.98
CA SER A 69 -17.75 6.47 -1.85
C SER A 69 -17.14 5.86 -3.11
N ARG A 70 -15.97 6.32 -3.55
CA ARG A 70 -15.34 5.93 -4.82
C ARG A 70 -13.91 5.44 -4.67
N ILE A 71 -13.09 6.17 -3.89
CA ILE A 71 -11.66 5.90 -3.73
C ILE A 71 -11.45 4.53 -3.09
N GLU A 72 -10.56 3.71 -3.66
CA GLU A 72 -10.13 2.49 -2.97
C GLU A 72 -9.27 2.86 -1.74
N ILE A 73 -9.30 2.03 -0.73
CA ILE A 73 -8.61 2.26 0.54
C ILE A 73 -7.80 1.04 0.95
N GLY A 74 -6.73 1.25 1.69
CA GLY A 74 -5.90 0.15 2.19
C GLY A 74 -4.77 0.61 3.10
N ALA A 75 -4.00 -0.34 3.60
CA ALA A 75 -2.72 -0.07 4.24
C ALA A 75 -1.56 -0.29 3.26
N LEU A 76 -0.54 0.53 3.32
CA LEU A 76 0.71 0.38 2.57
C LEU A 76 1.90 0.39 3.54
N VAL A 77 2.13 -0.72 4.25
CA VAL A 77 1.37 -1.97 4.24
C VAL A 77 1.04 -2.41 5.67
N THR A 78 0.03 -3.28 5.84
CA THR A 78 -0.23 -3.96 7.12
C THR A 78 0.97 -4.79 7.52
N CYS A 79 1.38 -4.69 8.79
CA CYS A 79 2.41 -5.57 9.35
C CYS A 79 1.81 -6.93 9.73
N ASN A 80 2.31 -7.99 9.11
CA ASN A 80 1.85 -9.36 9.37
C ASN A 80 1.98 -9.77 10.83
N SER A 81 3.02 -9.27 11.53
CA SER A 81 3.34 -9.70 12.89
C SER A 81 2.40 -9.14 13.97
N TYR A 82 1.63 -8.07 13.68
CA TYR A 82 0.84 -7.38 14.70
C TYR A 82 -0.52 -8.03 14.97
N ARG A 83 -0.95 -9.00 14.13
CA ARG A 83 -2.28 -9.63 14.23
C ARG A 83 -2.25 -11.10 13.86
N ASN A 84 -3.14 -11.85 14.49
CA ASN A 84 -3.45 -13.19 14.02
C ASN A 84 -3.99 -13.11 12.56
N PRO A 85 -3.53 -13.99 11.64
CA PRO A 85 -3.94 -13.96 10.24
C PRO A 85 -5.45 -14.10 10.01
N GLU A 86 -6.12 -14.92 10.81
CA GLU A 86 -7.58 -15.09 10.72
C GLU A 86 -8.31 -13.83 11.18
N LEU A 87 -7.82 -13.16 12.24
CA LEU A 87 -8.36 -11.87 12.67
C LEU A 87 -8.17 -10.80 11.58
N LEU A 88 -7.00 -10.75 10.94
CA LEU A 88 -6.75 -9.83 9.84
C LEU A 88 -7.73 -10.07 8.68
N ALA A 89 -8.03 -11.33 8.34
CA ALA A 89 -9.04 -11.67 7.34
C ALA A 89 -10.45 -11.17 7.72
N ASP A 90 -10.84 -11.32 9.00
CA ASP A 90 -12.12 -10.79 9.50
C ASP A 90 -12.18 -9.26 9.44
N MET A 91 -11.10 -8.57 9.79
CA MET A 91 -10.98 -7.11 9.69
C MET A 91 -11.06 -6.67 8.23
N ALA A 92 -10.32 -7.31 7.33
CA ALA A 92 -10.32 -7.01 5.90
C ALA A 92 -11.71 -7.19 5.29
N ARG A 93 -12.39 -8.33 5.53
CA ARG A 93 -13.76 -8.55 5.08
C ARG A 93 -14.72 -7.49 5.62
N THR A 94 -14.54 -7.07 6.88
CA THR A 94 -15.43 -6.09 7.49
C THR A 94 -15.28 -4.72 6.82
N VAL A 95 -14.04 -4.25 6.60
CA VAL A 95 -13.77 -3.01 5.89
C VAL A 95 -14.21 -3.09 4.43
N ASP A 96 -14.04 -4.24 3.76
CA ASP A 96 -14.52 -4.49 2.41
C ASP A 96 -16.06 -4.32 2.32
N ASN A 97 -16.81 -4.91 3.25
CA ASN A 97 -18.26 -4.79 3.30
C ASN A 97 -18.72 -3.35 3.62
N ILE A 98 -18.07 -2.64 4.56
CA ILE A 98 -18.40 -1.24 4.87
C ILE A 98 -18.12 -0.34 3.66
N SER A 99 -17.05 -0.59 2.93
CA SER A 99 -16.63 0.22 1.79
C SER A 99 -17.32 -0.16 0.47
N ASP A 100 -18.21 -1.17 0.46
CA ASP A 100 -18.80 -1.72 -0.77
C ASP A 100 -17.74 -2.15 -1.80
N GLY A 101 -16.76 -2.96 -1.34
CA GLY A 101 -15.77 -3.59 -2.20
C GLY A 101 -14.57 -2.72 -2.60
N ARG A 102 -14.24 -1.67 -1.84
CA ARG A 102 -13.11 -0.76 -2.15
C ARG A 102 -11.83 -1.05 -1.39
N LEU A 103 -11.78 -2.11 -0.57
CA LEU A 103 -10.56 -2.46 0.17
C LEU A 103 -9.50 -3.10 -0.73
N ILE A 104 -8.25 -2.67 -0.55
CA ILE A 104 -7.02 -3.37 -0.95
C ILE A 104 -6.32 -3.84 0.32
N LEU A 105 -6.10 -5.14 0.47
CA LEU A 105 -5.33 -5.70 1.58
C LEU A 105 -3.84 -5.62 1.27
N GLY A 106 -3.22 -4.49 1.63
CA GLY A 106 -1.78 -4.36 1.57
C GLY A 106 -1.11 -5.00 2.77
N ILE A 107 -0.10 -5.87 2.56
CA ILE A 107 0.56 -6.63 3.61
C ILE A 107 2.07 -6.75 3.38
N GLY A 108 2.84 -6.77 4.47
CA GLY A 108 4.28 -6.97 4.47
C GLY A 108 4.75 -7.69 5.73
N SER A 109 6.04 -8.04 5.77
CA SER A 109 6.61 -8.81 6.89
C SER A 109 6.91 -7.99 8.15
N GLY A 110 6.83 -6.65 8.09
CA GLY A 110 7.26 -5.77 9.18
C GLY A 110 8.77 -5.51 9.21
N TRP A 111 9.18 -4.36 9.79
CA TRP A 111 10.58 -3.95 9.81
C TRP A 111 10.94 -3.01 10.97
N LYS A 112 9.97 -2.30 11.56
CA LYS A 112 10.22 -1.25 12.56
C LYS A 112 10.32 -1.87 13.96
N GLU A 113 11.53 -2.13 14.43
CA GLU A 113 11.82 -2.82 15.69
C GLU A 113 11.15 -2.15 16.90
N LYS A 114 11.13 -0.81 16.99
CA LYS A 114 10.45 -0.08 18.07
C LYS A 114 9.00 -0.51 18.27
N ASP A 115 8.25 -0.74 17.20
CA ASP A 115 6.85 -1.15 17.29
C ASP A 115 6.70 -2.53 17.95
N TYR A 116 7.65 -3.42 17.68
CA TYR A 116 7.67 -4.77 18.28
C TYR A 116 8.03 -4.72 19.77
N ASP A 117 9.07 -3.98 20.12
CA ASP A 117 9.56 -3.88 21.49
C ASP A 117 8.51 -3.28 22.44
N GLU A 118 7.89 -2.17 22.02
CA GLU A 118 6.91 -1.46 22.84
C GLU A 118 5.59 -2.21 23.02
N TYR A 119 5.21 -3.05 22.03
CA TYR A 119 3.98 -3.83 22.08
C TYR A 119 4.21 -5.30 22.47
N GLY A 120 5.45 -5.71 22.71
CA GLY A 120 5.80 -7.08 23.13
C GLY A 120 5.63 -8.13 22.04
N TYR A 121 5.77 -7.75 20.77
CA TYR A 121 5.80 -8.68 19.66
C TYR A 121 7.22 -9.26 19.48
N ASP A 122 7.31 -10.52 19.02
CA ASP A 122 8.59 -11.10 18.65
C ASP A 122 9.10 -10.51 17.33
N PHE A 123 10.22 -9.78 17.39
CA PHE A 123 10.82 -9.18 16.19
C PHE A 123 11.55 -10.20 15.32
N GLY A 124 12.23 -11.15 15.91
CA GLY A 124 12.98 -12.19 15.21
C GLY A 124 13.98 -11.63 14.19
N THR A 125 14.07 -12.26 13.04
CA THR A 125 14.90 -11.85 11.90
C THR A 125 14.05 -11.45 10.70
N ALA A 126 14.60 -10.68 9.75
CA ALA A 126 13.91 -10.41 8.48
C ALA A 126 13.51 -11.70 7.75
N GLY A 127 14.33 -12.76 7.87
CA GLY A 127 14.04 -14.06 7.29
C GLY A 127 12.87 -14.78 7.95
N SER A 128 12.79 -14.81 9.30
CA SER A 128 11.69 -15.43 10.02
C SER A 128 10.38 -14.69 9.80
N ARG A 129 10.38 -13.34 9.83
CA ARG A 129 9.18 -12.55 9.54
C ARG A 129 8.63 -12.77 8.12
N LEU A 130 9.50 -13.02 7.14
CA LEU A 130 9.08 -13.41 5.78
C LEU A 130 8.53 -14.84 5.74
N ASP A 131 9.05 -15.77 6.54
CA ASP A 131 8.50 -17.12 6.66
C ASP A 131 7.12 -17.09 7.34
N ASP A 132 6.95 -16.25 8.36
CA ASP A 132 5.64 -16.02 9.00
C ASP A 132 4.63 -15.42 8.03
N LEU A 133 5.03 -14.46 7.19
CA LEU A 133 4.17 -13.92 6.12
C LEU A 133 3.79 -15.00 5.11
N ALA A 134 4.73 -15.85 4.73
CA ALA A 134 4.47 -16.97 3.82
C ALA A 134 3.45 -17.98 4.41
N ALA A 135 3.52 -18.22 5.72
CA ALA A 135 2.56 -19.07 6.43
C ALA A 135 1.20 -18.40 6.61
N ALA A 136 1.16 -17.07 6.78
CA ALA A 136 -0.06 -16.30 7.01
C ALA A 136 -0.94 -16.15 5.76
N LEU A 137 -0.37 -15.91 4.60
CA LEU A 137 -1.12 -15.64 3.36
C LEU A 137 -2.13 -16.73 2.98
N PRO A 138 -1.79 -18.04 3.00
CA PRO A 138 -2.78 -19.10 2.76
C PRO A 138 -3.88 -19.14 3.83
N ARG A 139 -3.54 -18.85 5.09
CA ARG A 139 -4.50 -18.83 6.22
C ARG A 139 -5.52 -17.70 6.04
N ILE A 140 -5.05 -16.49 5.68
CA ILE A 140 -5.89 -15.33 5.37
C ILE A 140 -6.87 -15.68 4.25
N ARG A 141 -6.38 -16.23 3.13
CA ARG A 141 -7.22 -16.64 1.99
C ARG A 141 -8.24 -17.71 2.38
N ALA A 142 -7.81 -18.73 3.12
CA ALA A 142 -8.71 -19.78 3.59
C ALA A 142 -9.79 -19.27 4.56
N ARG A 143 -9.45 -18.27 5.38
CA ARG A 143 -10.41 -17.64 6.30
C ARG A 143 -11.41 -16.78 5.55
N LEU A 144 -10.97 -15.92 4.61
CA LEU A 144 -11.85 -15.10 3.77
C LEU A 144 -12.92 -15.96 3.06
N GLY A 145 -12.56 -17.13 2.57
CA GLY A 145 -13.49 -18.07 1.93
C GLY A 145 -14.52 -18.74 2.86
N LYS A 146 -14.41 -18.54 4.19
CA LYS A 146 -15.32 -19.12 5.20
C LYS A 146 -16.14 -18.08 5.95
N LEU A 147 -15.93 -16.79 5.67
CA LEU A 147 -16.62 -15.72 6.41
C LEU A 147 -18.07 -15.55 5.95
N ASN A 148 -18.93 -15.20 6.89
CA ASN A 148 -20.34 -14.86 6.65
C ASN A 148 -20.66 -13.55 7.40
N PRO A 149 -21.07 -12.46 6.72
CA PRO A 149 -21.14 -12.37 5.25
C PRO A 149 -19.79 -12.57 4.59
N ALA A 150 -19.80 -13.03 3.36
CA ALA A 150 -18.59 -13.14 2.54
C ALA A 150 -18.04 -11.74 2.18
N PRO A 151 -16.79 -11.61 1.74
CA PRO A 151 -16.33 -10.42 1.05
C PRO A 151 -17.23 -10.07 -0.14
N THR A 152 -17.37 -8.80 -0.47
CA THR A 152 -18.19 -8.33 -1.60
C THR A 152 -17.59 -8.73 -2.95
N ARG A 153 -16.25 -8.84 -2.98
CA ARG A 153 -15.43 -9.30 -4.12
C ARG A 153 -14.23 -10.09 -3.63
N GLU A 154 -13.45 -10.64 -4.54
CA GLU A 154 -12.08 -11.06 -4.21
C GLU A 154 -11.28 -9.82 -3.81
N ILE A 155 -10.90 -9.71 -2.52
CA ILE A 155 -10.12 -8.58 -2.01
C ILE A 155 -8.72 -8.63 -2.61
N PRO A 156 -8.28 -7.60 -3.38
CA PRO A 156 -6.94 -7.57 -3.93
C PRO A 156 -5.89 -7.57 -2.83
N ILE A 157 -4.89 -8.43 -2.95
CA ILE A 157 -3.74 -8.48 -2.04
C ILE A 157 -2.60 -7.69 -2.68
N LEU A 158 -2.12 -6.66 -1.98
CA LEU A 158 -0.91 -5.95 -2.30
C LEU A 158 0.21 -6.44 -1.39
N ILE A 159 1.35 -6.85 -1.96
CA ILE A 159 2.55 -7.20 -1.17
C ILE A 159 3.63 -6.14 -1.41
N GLY A 160 4.10 -5.54 -0.31
CA GLY A 160 5.19 -4.58 -0.31
C GLY A 160 6.55 -5.23 -0.10
N GLY A 161 7.56 -4.76 -0.85
CA GLY A 161 8.95 -5.17 -0.70
C GLY A 161 9.61 -5.67 -1.98
N GLN A 162 10.94 -5.83 -1.92
CA GLN A 162 11.78 -6.05 -3.12
C GLN A 162 12.73 -7.25 -2.98
N GLY A 163 12.58 -8.05 -1.93
CA GLY A 163 13.46 -9.20 -1.68
C GLY A 163 13.30 -10.30 -2.73
N GLU A 164 14.31 -10.51 -3.56
CA GLU A 164 14.27 -11.41 -4.72
C GLU A 164 13.95 -12.85 -4.36
N LYS A 165 14.55 -13.37 -3.28
CA LYS A 165 14.47 -14.80 -2.93
C LYS A 165 13.16 -15.21 -2.27
N LYS A 166 12.58 -14.33 -1.42
CA LYS A 166 11.38 -14.63 -0.64
C LYS A 166 10.22 -13.74 -1.02
N THR A 167 10.40 -12.39 -0.98
CA THR A 167 9.28 -11.46 -1.20
C THR A 167 8.69 -11.59 -2.60
N LEU A 168 9.52 -11.55 -3.66
CA LEU A 168 9.03 -11.67 -5.03
C LEU A 168 8.42 -13.05 -5.33
N LYS A 169 8.89 -14.10 -4.64
CA LYS A 169 8.24 -15.40 -4.69
C LYS A 169 6.83 -15.37 -4.09
N LEU A 170 6.63 -14.69 -2.95
CA LEU A 170 5.30 -14.51 -2.35
C LEU A 170 4.40 -13.64 -3.22
N VAL A 171 4.94 -12.60 -3.86
CA VAL A 171 4.23 -11.80 -4.85
C VAL A 171 3.71 -12.68 -5.97
N ALA A 172 4.55 -13.50 -6.60
CA ALA A 172 4.16 -14.41 -7.67
C ALA A 172 3.05 -15.38 -7.25
N GLN A 173 3.06 -15.86 -6.01
CA GLN A 173 2.12 -16.84 -5.50
C GLN A 173 0.77 -16.24 -5.05
N HIS A 174 0.78 -15.01 -4.54
CA HIS A 174 -0.36 -14.50 -3.77
C HIS A 174 -0.83 -13.09 -4.14
N ALA A 175 0.04 -12.22 -4.70
CA ALA A 175 -0.30 -10.82 -4.87
C ALA A 175 -1.08 -10.53 -6.16
N HIS A 176 -1.98 -9.56 -6.09
CA HIS A 176 -2.61 -8.89 -7.23
C HIS A 176 -1.87 -7.60 -7.57
N ILE A 177 -1.17 -7.02 -6.58
CA ILE A 177 -0.38 -5.80 -6.73
C ILE A 177 0.98 -6.04 -6.05
N TRP A 178 2.06 -5.72 -6.75
CA TRP A 178 3.40 -5.65 -6.19
C TRP A 178 3.80 -4.20 -5.98
N HIS A 179 4.18 -3.81 -4.77
CA HIS A 179 4.65 -2.46 -4.46
C HIS A 179 6.12 -2.44 -4.06
N GLY A 180 6.91 -1.55 -4.67
CA GLY A 180 8.31 -1.34 -4.34
C GLY A 180 8.75 0.12 -4.49
N PHE A 181 9.88 0.47 -3.84
CA PHE A 181 10.56 1.76 -4.05
C PHE A 181 11.70 1.50 -5.03
N VAL A 182 11.49 1.76 -6.31
CA VAL A 182 12.41 1.38 -7.38
C VAL A 182 12.70 2.57 -8.30
N ASP A 183 13.92 2.62 -8.80
CA ASP A 183 14.27 3.35 -10.01
C ASP A 183 14.07 2.45 -11.24
N PRO A 184 14.07 3.01 -12.47
CA PRO A 184 13.80 2.21 -13.68
C PRO A 184 14.75 1.04 -13.89
N GLU A 185 16.03 1.16 -13.56
CA GLU A 185 17.03 0.09 -13.72
C GLU A 185 16.80 -1.04 -12.74
N SER A 186 16.66 -0.72 -11.45
CA SER A 186 16.32 -1.68 -10.39
C SER A 186 14.97 -2.35 -10.67
N TYR A 187 13.99 -1.60 -11.18
CA TYR A 187 12.68 -2.15 -11.53
C TYR A 187 12.78 -3.20 -12.63
N ALA A 188 13.50 -2.93 -13.72
CA ALA A 188 13.64 -3.88 -14.82
C ALA A 188 14.23 -5.22 -14.35
N HIS A 189 15.27 -5.17 -13.51
CA HIS A 189 15.86 -6.36 -12.90
C HIS A 189 14.85 -7.11 -12.00
N LYS A 190 14.19 -6.41 -11.09
CA LYS A 190 13.22 -7.02 -10.15
C LYS A 190 12.00 -7.59 -10.87
N SER A 191 11.53 -6.94 -11.92
CA SER A 191 10.44 -7.40 -12.75
C SER A 191 10.80 -8.70 -13.49
N ALA A 192 12.04 -8.83 -13.99
CA ALA A 192 12.52 -10.07 -14.58
C ALA A 192 12.56 -11.22 -13.56
N VAL A 193 13.09 -10.97 -12.35
CA VAL A 193 13.07 -11.97 -11.25
C VAL A 193 11.65 -12.37 -10.86
N LEU A 194 10.72 -11.41 -10.82
CA LEU A 194 9.30 -11.71 -10.55
C LEU A 194 8.72 -12.61 -11.65
N ALA A 195 9.01 -12.32 -12.91
CA ALA A 195 8.55 -13.14 -14.03
C ALA A 195 9.07 -14.59 -13.96
N GLU A 196 10.32 -14.80 -13.54
CA GLU A 196 10.86 -16.15 -13.29
C GLU A 196 10.09 -16.88 -12.18
N HIS A 197 9.76 -16.19 -11.07
CA HIS A 197 8.93 -16.77 -10.03
C HIS A 197 7.51 -17.06 -10.47
N CYS A 198 6.91 -16.21 -11.30
CA CYS A 198 5.59 -16.45 -11.91
C CYS A 198 5.63 -17.69 -12.79
N ALA A 199 6.63 -17.83 -13.67
CA ALA A 199 6.82 -19.03 -14.51
C ALA A 199 6.95 -20.31 -13.67
N ALA A 200 7.66 -20.25 -12.55
CA ALA A 200 7.83 -21.39 -11.64
C ALA A 200 6.52 -21.87 -10.99
N VAL A 201 5.51 -21.01 -10.87
CA VAL A 201 4.19 -21.34 -10.32
C VAL A 201 3.09 -21.42 -11.38
N GLY A 202 3.43 -21.27 -12.67
CA GLY A 202 2.47 -21.35 -13.77
C GLY A 202 1.51 -20.17 -13.86
N ARG A 203 1.94 -18.97 -13.44
CA ARG A 203 1.15 -17.74 -13.43
C ARG A 203 1.62 -16.77 -14.49
N ASP A 204 0.69 -16.09 -15.16
CA ASP A 204 1.04 -14.98 -16.06
C ASP A 204 1.47 -13.75 -15.24
N PRO A 205 2.69 -13.22 -15.41
CA PRO A 205 3.13 -12.02 -14.70
C PRO A 205 2.27 -10.79 -15.00
N SER A 206 1.57 -10.73 -16.12
CA SER A 206 0.66 -9.62 -16.46
C SER A 206 -0.60 -9.55 -15.60
N GLU A 207 -0.89 -10.59 -14.81
CA GLU A 207 -1.97 -10.58 -13.80
C GLU A 207 -1.61 -9.73 -12.55
N ILE A 208 -0.35 -9.34 -12.42
CA ILE A 208 0.13 -8.58 -11.27
C ILE A 208 0.31 -7.12 -11.66
N GLN A 209 -0.46 -6.23 -11.07
CA GLN A 209 -0.24 -4.80 -11.23
C GLN A 209 1.04 -4.38 -10.51
N HIS A 210 1.90 -3.61 -11.18
CA HIS A 210 3.12 -3.10 -10.59
C HIS A 210 2.90 -1.67 -10.06
N SER A 211 3.36 -1.44 -8.82
CA SER A 211 3.20 -0.18 -8.09
C SER A 211 4.54 0.32 -7.57
N ALA A 212 4.75 1.64 -7.63
CA ALA A 212 5.92 2.29 -7.04
C ALA A 212 5.57 3.58 -6.30
N GLY A 213 6.35 3.86 -5.25
CA GLY A 213 6.38 5.19 -4.64
C GLY A 213 7.11 6.18 -5.55
N VAL A 214 6.49 7.34 -5.77
CA VAL A 214 7.10 8.45 -6.49
C VAL A 214 7.52 9.49 -5.45
N GLU A 215 8.82 9.52 -5.14
CA GLU A 215 9.40 10.43 -4.16
C GLU A 215 10.61 11.14 -4.75
N LEU A 216 10.82 12.40 -4.35
CA LEU A 216 12.09 13.07 -4.56
C LEU A 216 13.11 12.60 -3.51
N ASN A 217 14.37 12.54 -3.90
CA ASN A 217 15.48 12.23 -2.97
C ASN A 217 15.42 13.17 -1.76
N GLY A 218 15.06 12.62 -0.58
CA GLY A 218 15.03 13.36 0.69
C GLY A 218 13.66 13.59 1.33
N GLY A 219 12.58 12.98 0.84
CA GLY A 219 11.27 13.01 1.53
C GLY A 219 10.22 13.86 0.82
N VAL A 220 9.19 14.25 1.55
CA VAL A 220 7.95 14.87 1.08
C VAL A 220 8.15 16.00 0.08
N SER A 221 7.56 15.85 -1.08
CA SER A 221 7.53 16.84 -2.16
C SER A 221 6.62 18.00 -1.80
N ARG A 222 7.18 19.14 -1.47
CA ARG A 222 6.43 20.41 -1.43
C ARG A 222 6.70 21.12 -2.75
N GLY A 223 5.70 21.23 -3.64
CA GLY A 223 5.64 22.15 -4.80
C GLY A 223 6.85 22.30 -5.73
N GLU A 224 8.06 22.35 -5.20
CA GLU A 224 9.32 22.35 -5.93
C GLU A 224 9.67 20.91 -6.32
N GLY A 225 9.83 20.66 -7.61
CA GLY A 225 10.15 19.31 -8.11
C GLY A 225 8.96 18.50 -8.65
N VAL A 226 7.75 19.05 -8.66
CA VAL A 226 6.57 18.37 -9.23
C VAL A 226 6.81 17.91 -10.67
N LYS A 227 7.48 18.72 -11.48
CA LYS A 227 7.86 18.35 -12.86
C LYS A 227 8.81 17.17 -12.91
N GLU A 228 9.76 17.08 -11.97
CA GLU A 228 10.70 15.97 -11.88
C GLU A 228 9.98 14.68 -11.46
N LEU A 229 8.99 14.79 -10.57
CA LEU A 229 8.17 13.66 -10.16
C LEU A 229 7.28 13.13 -11.27
N VAL A 230 6.68 14.01 -12.07
CA VAL A 230 5.90 13.62 -13.25
C VAL A 230 6.80 12.97 -14.29
N ALA A 231 8.00 13.51 -14.55
CA ALA A 231 8.97 12.91 -15.46
C ALA A 231 9.41 11.51 -14.97
N LYS A 232 9.65 11.36 -13.66
CA LYS A 232 9.95 10.05 -13.06
C LYS A 232 8.78 9.07 -13.20
N ALA A 233 7.54 9.53 -13.00
CA ALA A 233 6.36 8.71 -13.20
C ALA A 233 6.23 8.24 -14.66
N ASP A 234 6.52 9.12 -15.62
CA ASP A 234 6.52 8.81 -17.05
C ASP A 234 7.57 7.75 -17.42
N GLU A 235 8.80 7.88 -16.90
CA GLU A 235 9.87 6.89 -17.07
C GLU A 235 9.47 5.52 -16.49
N LEU A 236 8.92 5.51 -15.28
CA LEU A 236 8.49 4.28 -14.62
C LEU A 236 7.27 3.66 -15.31
N HIS A 237 6.37 4.49 -15.86
CA HIS A 237 5.25 4.00 -16.67
C HIS A 237 5.73 3.34 -17.95
N ALA A 238 6.67 3.95 -18.66
CA ALA A 238 7.29 3.37 -19.84
C ALA A 238 7.99 2.02 -19.53
N ALA A 239 8.47 1.84 -18.28
CA ALA A 239 9.02 0.57 -17.82
C ALA A 239 7.97 -0.47 -17.40
N GLY A 240 6.68 -0.10 -17.24
CA GLY A 240 5.58 -1.01 -16.93
C GLY A 240 4.88 -0.82 -15.58
N ILE A 241 5.21 0.22 -14.81
CA ILE A 241 4.49 0.55 -13.58
C ILE A 241 3.18 1.26 -13.92
N THR A 242 2.09 0.88 -13.25
CA THR A 242 0.75 1.42 -13.50
C THR A 242 0.01 1.90 -12.26
N LEU A 243 0.57 1.73 -11.06
CA LEU A 243 0.07 2.36 -9.83
C LEU A 243 1.18 3.19 -9.18
N PHE A 244 0.99 4.49 -9.14
CA PHE A 244 1.95 5.45 -8.56
C PHE A 244 1.43 5.96 -7.23
N THR A 245 2.26 5.90 -6.18
CA THR A 245 1.87 6.39 -4.85
C THR A 245 2.75 7.53 -4.41
N VAL A 246 2.18 8.51 -3.72
CA VAL A 246 2.90 9.63 -3.12
C VAL A 246 2.53 9.76 -1.65
N GLY A 247 3.53 9.91 -0.79
CA GLY A 247 3.34 10.15 0.64
C GLY A 247 2.92 11.60 0.92
N VAL A 248 1.91 11.77 1.77
CA VAL A 248 1.46 13.10 2.23
C VAL A 248 1.43 13.15 3.76
N ASN A 249 2.04 14.19 4.34
CA ASN A 249 2.24 14.35 5.78
C ASN A 249 1.30 15.39 6.37
N GLY A 250 0.92 15.14 7.63
CA GLY A 250 0.22 16.14 8.43
C GLY A 250 1.10 17.29 8.93
N PRO A 251 0.47 18.34 9.49
CA PRO A 251 -0.98 18.47 9.60
C PRO A 251 -1.70 18.95 8.33
N ASP A 252 -0.97 19.53 7.35
CA ASP A 252 -1.57 20.21 6.19
C ASP A 252 -1.98 19.25 5.07
N TYR A 253 -1.34 18.07 4.98
CA TYR A 253 -1.57 17.07 3.93
C TYR A 253 -1.61 17.73 2.54
N ASP A 254 -0.46 18.21 2.06
CA ASP A 254 -0.31 18.82 0.74
C ASP A 254 -0.50 17.76 -0.36
N LEU A 255 -1.55 17.93 -1.17
CA LEU A 255 -1.92 17.04 -2.26
C LEU A 255 -1.47 17.55 -3.65
N SER A 256 -0.69 18.62 -3.72
CA SER A 256 -0.29 19.24 -4.99
C SER A 256 0.40 18.26 -5.96
N VAL A 257 1.23 17.38 -5.44
CA VAL A 257 1.89 16.34 -6.25
C VAL A 257 0.88 15.32 -6.78
N ALA A 258 -0.06 14.88 -5.94
CA ALA A 258 -1.11 13.95 -6.36
C ALA A 258 -2.00 14.57 -7.44
N GLU A 259 -2.31 15.86 -7.33
CA GLU A 259 -3.07 16.61 -8.32
C GLU A 259 -2.37 16.63 -9.69
N GLU A 260 -1.06 16.90 -9.73
CA GLU A 260 -0.30 16.89 -10.99
C GLU A 260 -0.16 15.47 -11.57
N LEU A 261 0.00 14.46 -10.73
CA LEU A 261 0.00 13.07 -11.19
C LEU A 261 -1.37 12.66 -11.77
N CYS A 262 -2.48 13.11 -11.19
CA CYS A 262 -3.81 12.90 -11.77
C CYS A 262 -3.94 13.59 -13.15
N ARG A 263 -3.48 14.84 -13.29
CA ARG A 263 -3.45 15.55 -14.58
C ARG A 263 -2.58 14.82 -15.61
N TRP A 264 -1.41 14.34 -15.20
CA TRP A 264 -0.54 13.56 -16.07
C TRP A 264 -1.22 12.27 -16.51
N ARG A 265 -1.79 11.48 -15.59
CA ARG A 265 -2.56 10.25 -15.89
C ARG A 265 -3.63 10.54 -16.93
N ASP A 266 -4.42 11.58 -16.73
CA ASP A 266 -5.54 11.94 -17.61
C ASP A 266 -5.06 12.41 -19.00
N SER A 267 -3.81 12.89 -19.11
CA SER A 267 -3.20 13.29 -20.39
C SER A 267 -2.68 12.14 -21.24
N ILE A 268 -2.44 10.96 -20.64
CA ILE A 268 -1.92 9.76 -21.31
C ILE A 268 -2.97 8.64 -21.45
N ALA A 269 -4.20 8.86 -20.99
CA ALA A 269 -5.31 7.90 -20.99
C ALA A 269 -5.94 7.66 -22.39
#